data_3b4dd9a64e815513a4192c50ecf7fc2d
#
_entry.id   3b4dd9a64e815513a4192c50ecf7fc2d
#
_cell.length_a   1.000
_cell.length_b   1.000
_cell.length_c   1.000
_cell.angle_alpha   90.00
_cell.angle_beta   90.00
_cell.angle_gamma   90.00
#
_symmetry.space_group_name_H-M   'P 1'
#
loop_
_entity.id
_entity.type
_entity.pdbx_description
1 polymer ?
#
loop_
_entity_poly.entity_id
_entity_poly.type
_entity_poly.pdbx_seq_one_letter_code
_entity_poly.pdbx_strand_id
1 'polypeptide(L)'
;MEVLPRILLFDSGVGGLSIYHKIKKSLPKANYHYYADHMASPYGDKDDEWLDHRINRILIQLDQALTPDIIVLACNTASTLSLESLRSNITTDIVGVVPAIKTASEKYQAETIGLLATPATIEREYIENLTNKYSSNKTIIKVGSTELVALAEEKLHGGEIPDTSLHRIITPFIDANCKHVVLGCTHFPLLKPELQALAPNIHWIDSGEAIANRVQHRLGLSANSGSDKMKPQPETTGSNFYSSAEITDKLQTYIKGIGFTKVKSHYLPCI
;
A
#
# COMPACT_ATOMS: atom_id res chain seq x y z
N MET A 1 26.15 4.64 -18.31
CA MET A 1 25.21 5.24 -17.34
C MET A 1 24.57 4.11 -16.57
N GLU A 2 24.48 4.26 -15.25
CA GLU A 2 23.80 3.27 -14.40
C GLU A 2 22.30 3.28 -14.72
N VAL A 3 21.75 2.12 -15.13
CA VAL A 3 20.33 1.99 -15.47
C VAL A 3 19.54 1.96 -14.16
N LEU A 4 18.70 2.98 -13.92
CA LEU A 4 17.92 3.09 -12.69
C LEU A 4 16.62 2.27 -12.81
N PRO A 5 16.23 1.52 -11.76
CA PRO A 5 14.99 0.74 -11.80
C PRO A 5 13.76 1.65 -11.87
N ARG A 6 12.77 1.23 -12.67
CA ARG A 6 11.45 1.87 -12.79
C ARG A 6 10.46 1.07 -11.97
N ILE A 7 9.92 1.71 -10.97
CA ILE A 7 8.99 1.09 -10.02
C ILE A 7 7.63 1.75 -10.19
N LEU A 8 6.63 0.98 -10.61
CA LEU A 8 5.25 1.42 -10.64
C LEU A 8 4.57 1.03 -9.32
N LEU A 9 4.08 2.02 -8.57
CA LEU A 9 3.20 1.80 -7.44
C LEU A 9 1.76 2.11 -7.85
N PHE A 10 0.84 1.22 -7.50
CA PHE A 10 -0.59 1.37 -7.74
C PHE A 10 -1.36 1.26 -6.43
N ASP A 11 -2.22 2.24 -6.16
CA ASP A 11 -3.09 2.27 -4.99
C ASP A 11 -4.45 2.89 -5.33
N SER A 12 -5.46 2.66 -4.50
CA SER A 12 -6.78 3.31 -4.63
C SER A 12 -6.75 4.81 -4.38
N GLY A 13 -5.73 5.30 -3.66
CA GLY A 13 -5.59 6.70 -3.27
C GLY A 13 -4.16 7.05 -2.87
N VAL A 14 -4.00 7.79 -1.76
CA VAL A 14 -2.67 8.18 -1.25
C VAL A 14 -2.06 7.16 -0.29
N GLY A 15 -2.79 6.12 0.12
CA GLY A 15 -2.34 5.14 1.11
C GLY A 15 -1.00 4.49 0.77
N GLY A 16 -0.81 4.14 -0.49
CA GLY A 16 0.43 3.55 -1.00
C GLY A 16 1.67 4.44 -0.87
N LEU A 17 1.53 5.73 -0.54
CA LEU A 17 2.66 6.59 -0.20
C LEU A 17 3.39 6.09 1.05
N SER A 18 2.70 5.40 1.96
CA SER A 18 3.31 4.72 3.11
C SER A 18 4.32 3.66 2.66
N ILE A 19 4.02 2.91 1.61
CA ILE A 19 4.88 1.91 0.98
C ILE A 19 5.98 2.60 0.14
N TYR A 20 5.62 3.62 -0.65
CA TYR A 20 6.58 4.42 -1.41
C TYR A 20 7.71 4.95 -0.53
N HIS A 21 7.42 5.52 0.63
CA HIS A 21 8.44 6.05 1.54
C HIS A 21 9.45 4.98 1.98
N LYS A 22 9.00 3.77 2.24
CA LYS A 22 9.88 2.66 2.64
C LYS A 22 10.75 2.18 1.47
N ILE A 23 10.17 2.03 0.28
CA ILE A 23 10.92 1.64 -0.92
C ILE A 23 11.91 2.76 -1.30
N LYS A 24 11.48 4.03 -1.28
CA LYS A 24 12.34 5.19 -1.59
C LYS A 24 13.54 5.31 -0.66
N LYS A 25 13.35 5.00 0.64
CA LYS A 25 14.45 4.97 1.61
C LYS A 25 15.51 3.93 1.26
N SER A 26 15.10 2.76 0.77
CA SER A 26 16.01 1.66 0.41
C SER A 26 16.54 1.75 -1.02
N LEU A 27 15.80 2.38 -1.93
CA LEU A 27 16.16 2.57 -3.34
C LEU A 27 16.06 4.06 -3.75
N PRO A 28 16.89 4.95 -3.20
CA PRO A 28 16.73 6.40 -3.34
C PRO A 28 16.89 6.90 -4.79
N LYS A 29 17.61 6.16 -5.65
CA LYS A 29 17.89 6.54 -7.03
C LYS A 29 16.87 5.98 -8.04
N ALA A 30 15.94 5.11 -7.64
CA ALA A 30 14.96 4.54 -8.56
C ALA A 30 14.02 5.61 -9.14
N ASN A 31 13.52 5.37 -10.35
CA ASN A 31 12.46 6.16 -10.98
C ASN A 31 11.10 5.60 -10.52
N TYR A 32 10.26 6.46 -9.96
CA TYR A 32 8.97 6.07 -9.42
C TYR A 32 7.83 6.58 -10.27
N HIS A 33 6.91 5.69 -10.59
CA HIS A 33 5.61 6.00 -11.12
C HIS A 33 4.58 5.61 -10.07
N TYR A 34 3.79 6.55 -9.58
CA TYR A 34 2.71 6.30 -8.65
C TYR A 34 1.39 6.54 -9.35
N TYR A 35 0.47 5.60 -9.26
CA TYR A 35 -0.88 5.76 -9.77
C TYR A 35 -1.88 5.63 -8.62
N ALA A 36 -2.66 6.69 -8.39
CA ALA A 36 -3.76 6.76 -7.44
C ALA A 36 -5.09 6.68 -8.17
N ASP A 37 -5.86 5.62 -7.96
CA ASP A 37 -7.19 5.47 -8.56
C ASP A 37 -8.29 6.14 -7.72
N HIS A 38 -8.15 7.44 -7.49
CA HIS A 38 -9.06 8.23 -6.66
C HIS A 38 -10.52 8.19 -7.13
N MET A 39 -10.79 8.04 -8.44
CA MET A 39 -12.17 7.95 -8.95
C MET A 39 -12.94 6.74 -8.39
N ALA A 40 -12.25 5.67 -8.02
CA ALA A 40 -12.85 4.46 -7.46
C ALA A 40 -12.59 4.30 -5.96
N SER A 41 -11.89 5.26 -5.32
CA SER A 41 -11.63 5.23 -3.88
C SER A 41 -12.91 5.47 -3.06
N PRO A 42 -13.08 4.82 -1.90
CA PRO A 42 -12.28 3.72 -1.39
C PRO A 42 -12.64 2.37 -2.05
N TYR A 43 -11.67 1.51 -2.27
CA TYR A 43 -11.88 0.19 -2.88
C TYR A 43 -12.68 -0.78 -1.99
N GLY A 44 -12.63 -0.58 -0.68
CA GLY A 44 -13.30 -1.45 0.29
C GLY A 44 -14.83 -1.44 0.23
N ASP A 45 -15.44 -0.51 -0.52
CA ASP A 45 -16.90 -0.36 -0.65
C ASP A 45 -17.39 -0.77 -2.06
N LYS A 46 -16.51 -1.32 -2.90
CA LYS A 46 -16.84 -1.66 -4.29
C LYS A 46 -17.15 -3.14 -4.46
N ASP A 47 -17.97 -3.42 -5.45
CA ASP A 47 -18.18 -4.79 -5.93
C ASP A 47 -16.88 -5.41 -6.44
N ASP A 48 -16.62 -6.66 -6.08
CA ASP A 48 -15.37 -7.36 -6.33
C ASP A 48 -15.11 -7.59 -7.82
N GLU A 49 -16.11 -8.01 -8.59
CA GLU A 49 -15.95 -8.31 -10.01
C GLU A 49 -15.66 -7.03 -10.80
N TRP A 50 -16.45 -5.98 -10.54
CA TRP A 50 -16.23 -4.67 -11.13
C TRP A 50 -14.83 -4.12 -10.78
N LEU A 51 -14.42 -4.28 -9.53
CA LEU A 51 -13.14 -3.76 -9.04
C LEU A 51 -11.96 -4.52 -9.65
N ASP A 52 -12.03 -5.86 -9.72
CA ASP A 52 -10.99 -6.68 -10.37
C ASP A 52 -10.81 -6.32 -11.84
N HIS A 53 -11.93 -6.20 -12.57
CA HIS A 53 -11.90 -5.74 -13.96
C HIS A 53 -11.23 -4.36 -14.12
N ARG A 54 -11.59 -3.42 -13.25
CA ARG A 54 -11.03 -2.07 -13.29
C ARG A 54 -9.52 -2.07 -13.03
N ILE A 55 -9.08 -2.76 -11.98
CA ILE A 55 -7.67 -2.85 -11.59
C ILE A 55 -6.85 -3.48 -12.73
N ASN A 56 -7.29 -4.61 -13.26
CA ASN A 56 -6.63 -5.29 -14.37
C ASN A 56 -6.52 -4.39 -15.59
N ARG A 57 -7.61 -3.74 -15.99
CA ARG A 57 -7.63 -2.84 -17.16
C ARG A 57 -6.64 -1.70 -17.02
N ILE A 58 -6.61 -1.02 -15.86
CA ILE A 58 -5.70 0.11 -15.62
C ILE A 58 -4.24 -0.37 -15.59
N LEU A 59 -3.95 -1.45 -14.85
CA LEU A 59 -2.57 -1.91 -14.69
C LEU A 59 -1.97 -2.49 -15.97
N ILE A 60 -2.74 -3.19 -16.80
CA ILE A 60 -2.26 -3.65 -18.12
C ILE A 60 -1.84 -2.46 -18.97
N GLN A 61 -2.61 -1.38 -18.99
CA GLN A 61 -2.29 -0.20 -19.78
C GLN A 61 -1.10 0.58 -19.20
N LEU A 62 -0.99 0.69 -17.88
CA LEU A 62 0.15 1.31 -17.23
C LEU A 62 1.44 0.52 -17.46
N ASP A 63 1.36 -0.82 -17.42
CA ASP A 63 2.49 -1.70 -17.69
C ASP A 63 3.01 -1.49 -19.12
N GLN A 64 2.10 -1.44 -20.10
CA GLN A 64 2.46 -1.20 -21.51
C GLN A 64 3.03 0.21 -21.74
N ALA A 65 2.43 1.24 -21.13
CA ALA A 65 2.81 2.63 -21.35
C ALA A 65 4.10 3.04 -20.60
N LEU A 66 4.31 2.52 -19.39
CA LEU A 66 5.42 2.92 -18.51
C LEU A 66 6.57 1.90 -18.52
N THR A 67 6.32 0.68 -19.00
CA THR A 67 7.29 -0.42 -19.06
C THR A 67 8.11 -0.56 -17.76
N PRO A 68 7.47 -0.70 -16.59
CA PRO A 68 8.17 -0.77 -15.31
C PRO A 68 9.01 -2.05 -15.21
N ASP A 69 10.04 -2.03 -14.39
CA ASP A 69 10.84 -3.22 -14.08
C ASP A 69 10.19 -4.05 -12.98
N ILE A 70 9.32 -3.41 -12.18
CA ILE A 70 8.50 -4.05 -11.16
C ILE A 70 7.24 -3.22 -10.89
N ILE A 71 6.13 -3.90 -10.59
CA ILE A 71 4.87 -3.30 -10.15
C ILE A 71 4.69 -3.60 -8.67
N VAL A 72 4.36 -2.58 -7.87
CA VAL A 72 3.94 -2.73 -6.47
C VAL A 72 2.45 -2.43 -6.39
N LEU A 73 1.65 -3.47 -6.21
CA LEU A 73 0.22 -3.34 -5.93
C LEU A 73 0.10 -2.96 -4.45
N ALA A 74 0.17 -1.63 -4.19
CA ALA A 74 0.31 -1.11 -2.84
C ALA A 74 -0.96 -1.25 -2.00
N CYS A 75 -2.14 -1.18 -2.62
CA CYS A 75 -3.43 -1.33 -1.93
C CYS A 75 -3.64 -2.76 -1.42
N ASN A 76 -3.92 -2.93 -0.10
CA ASN A 76 -4.23 -4.24 0.48
C ASN A 76 -5.50 -4.86 -0.13
N THR A 77 -6.57 -4.08 -0.28
CA THR A 77 -7.82 -4.54 -0.89
C THR A 77 -7.59 -5.04 -2.32
N ALA A 78 -6.86 -4.27 -3.14
CA ALA A 78 -6.49 -4.68 -4.49
C ALA A 78 -5.61 -5.94 -4.50
N SER A 79 -4.63 -6.03 -3.58
CA SER A 79 -3.72 -7.17 -3.52
C SER A 79 -4.43 -8.47 -3.13
N THR A 80 -5.37 -8.41 -2.18
CA THR A 80 -6.13 -9.61 -1.78
C THR A 80 -7.17 -10.04 -2.80
N LEU A 81 -7.58 -9.14 -3.71
CA LEU A 81 -8.56 -9.40 -4.76
C LEU A 81 -7.89 -9.81 -6.08
N SER A 82 -7.00 -8.98 -6.60
CA SER A 82 -6.61 -9.00 -8.01
C SER A 82 -5.19 -9.53 -8.27
N LEU A 83 -4.40 -9.90 -7.25
CA LEU A 83 -2.99 -10.26 -7.46
C LEU A 83 -2.80 -11.48 -8.36
N GLU A 84 -3.69 -12.49 -8.28
CA GLU A 84 -3.60 -13.70 -9.09
C GLU A 84 -4.01 -13.43 -10.55
N SER A 85 -5.11 -12.72 -10.76
CA SER A 85 -5.58 -12.34 -12.09
C SER A 85 -4.57 -11.45 -12.81
N LEU A 86 -3.97 -10.49 -12.11
CA LEU A 86 -2.92 -9.62 -12.64
C LEU A 86 -1.66 -10.39 -13.05
N ARG A 87 -1.20 -11.34 -12.24
CA ARG A 87 -0.04 -12.18 -12.56
C ARG A 87 -0.27 -13.08 -13.76
N SER A 88 -1.50 -13.41 -14.07
CA SER A 88 -1.88 -14.17 -15.27
C SER A 88 -1.89 -13.31 -16.52
N ASN A 89 -2.14 -11.99 -16.39
CA ASN A 89 -2.33 -11.06 -17.49
C ASN A 89 -1.11 -10.15 -17.77
N ILE A 90 -0.20 -9.99 -16.80
CA ILE A 90 0.97 -9.09 -16.87
C ILE A 90 2.24 -9.91 -16.67
N THR A 91 3.22 -9.73 -17.56
CA THR A 91 4.52 -10.42 -17.49
C THR A 91 5.51 -9.74 -16.54
N THR A 92 5.35 -8.44 -16.32
CA THR A 92 6.16 -7.69 -15.34
C THR A 92 5.90 -8.23 -13.93
N ASP A 93 6.98 -8.35 -13.15
CA ASP A 93 6.87 -8.89 -11.80
C ASP A 93 6.03 -8.01 -10.88
N ILE A 94 5.10 -8.61 -10.12
CA ILE A 94 4.17 -7.90 -9.26
C ILE A 94 4.37 -8.29 -7.80
N VAL A 95 4.65 -7.30 -6.96
CA VAL A 95 4.68 -7.41 -5.50
C VAL A 95 3.38 -6.85 -4.93
N GLY A 96 2.55 -7.72 -4.36
CA GLY A 96 1.34 -7.30 -3.64
C GLY A 96 1.62 -6.98 -2.18
N VAL A 97 0.86 -6.03 -1.63
CA VAL A 97 0.92 -5.64 -0.22
C VAL A 97 -0.22 -6.30 0.54
N VAL A 98 0.12 -7.10 1.54
CA VAL A 98 -0.83 -7.82 2.38
C VAL A 98 -0.58 -7.52 3.85
N PRO A 99 -1.58 -7.67 4.73
CA PRO A 99 -1.41 -7.44 6.16
C PRO A 99 -0.27 -8.26 6.77
N ALA A 100 0.54 -7.63 7.62
CA ALA A 100 1.76 -8.20 8.19
C ALA A 100 1.49 -9.20 9.34
N ILE A 101 0.48 -10.07 9.21
CA ILE A 101 0.07 -11.07 10.22
C ILE A 101 1.23 -12.02 10.53
N LYS A 102 1.93 -12.51 9.49
CA LYS A 102 3.12 -13.34 9.66
C LYS A 102 4.17 -12.64 10.53
N THR A 103 4.45 -11.37 10.27
CA THR A 103 5.42 -10.59 11.04
C THR A 103 5.00 -10.45 12.50
N ALA A 104 3.71 -10.18 12.77
CA ALA A 104 3.18 -10.11 14.13
C ALA A 104 3.31 -11.45 14.85
N SER A 105 3.02 -12.55 14.18
CA SER A 105 3.05 -13.89 14.75
C SER A 105 4.47 -14.40 15.01
N GLU A 106 5.38 -14.28 14.05
CA GLU A 106 6.70 -14.89 14.11
C GLU A 106 7.76 -13.98 14.74
N LYS A 107 7.83 -12.71 14.28
CA LYS A 107 8.87 -11.78 14.73
C LYS A 107 8.58 -11.26 16.16
N TYR A 108 7.33 -10.94 16.46
CA TYR A 108 6.93 -10.38 17.76
C TYR A 108 6.37 -11.42 18.70
N GLN A 109 6.16 -12.67 18.26
CA GLN A 109 5.62 -13.78 19.02
C GLN A 109 4.33 -13.42 19.76
N ALA A 110 3.51 -12.54 19.16
CA ALA A 110 2.30 -12.04 19.76
C ALA A 110 1.26 -13.17 19.96
N GLU A 111 0.75 -13.33 21.15
CA GLU A 111 -0.33 -14.29 21.47
C GLU A 111 -1.70 -13.75 21.03
N THR A 112 -1.90 -12.44 21.19
CA THR A 112 -3.07 -11.71 20.70
C THR A 112 -2.62 -10.71 19.65
N ILE A 113 -3.18 -10.81 18.45
CA ILE A 113 -2.88 -9.94 17.31
C ILE A 113 -4.14 -9.15 16.96
N GLY A 114 -4.05 -7.82 16.97
CA GLY A 114 -5.05 -6.95 16.39
C GLY A 114 -4.84 -6.88 14.86
N LEU A 115 -5.92 -6.92 14.11
CA LEU A 115 -5.96 -6.60 12.68
C LEU A 115 -6.90 -5.43 12.45
N LEU A 116 -6.33 -4.29 12.12
CA LEU A 116 -7.05 -3.08 11.72
C LEU A 116 -6.95 -2.96 10.19
N ALA A 117 -8.09 -3.13 9.49
CA ALA A 117 -8.12 -3.14 8.03
C ALA A 117 -9.45 -2.54 7.51
N THR A 118 -9.68 -2.52 6.20
CA THR A 118 -11.02 -2.24 5.67
C THR A 118 -11.93 -3.45 5.87
N PRO A 119 -13.25 -3.27 6.01
CA PRO A 119 -14.19 -4.40 6.14
C PRO A 119 -13.98 -5.43 5.04
N ALA A 120 -13.94 -5.02 3.77
CA ALA A 120 -13.72 -5.92 2.65
C ALA A 120 -12.40 -6.71 2.76
N THR A 121 -11.32 -6.12 3.29
CA THR A 121 -10.06 -6.85 3.49
C THR A 121 -10.20 -7.91 4.58
N ILE A 122 -10.90 -7.60 5.68
CA ILE A 122 -11.09 -8.52 6.82
C ILE A 122 -11.89 -9.77 6.43
N GLU A 123 -12.87 -9.61 5.57
CA GLU A 123 -13.82 -10.66 5.13
C GLU A 123 -13.24 -11.58 4.04
N ARG A 124 -12.10 -11.23 3.45
CA ARG A 124 -11.50 -12.04 2.39
C ARG A 124 -10.97 -13.38 2.89
N GLU A 125 -11.25 -14.42 2.15
CA GLU A 125 -10.71 -15.78 2.35
C GLU A 125 -9.18 -15.76 2.44
N TYR A 126 -8.53 -14.86 1.69
CA TYR A 126 -7.09 -14.65 1.78
C TYR A 126 -6.61 -14.34 3.21
N ILE A 127 -7.35 -13.50 3.95
CA ILE A 127 -7.01 -13.15 5.35
C ILE A 127 -7.26 -14.34 6.28
N GLU A 128 -8.31 -15.11 6.05
CA GLU A 128 -8.57 -16.34 6.79
C GLU A 128 -7.43 -17.34 6.59
N ASN A 129 -7.04 -17.59 5.33
CA ASN A 129 -5.94 -18.48 4.97
C ASN A 129 -4.60 -18.00 5.58
N LEU A 130 -4.32 -16.70 5.55
CA LEU A 130 -3.13 -16.11 6.14
C LEU A 130 -3.12 -16.29 7.68
N THR A 131 -4.26 -16.07 8.33
CA THR A 131 -4.43 -16.25 9.77
C THR A 131 -4.26 -17.71 10.17
N ASN A 132 -4.92 -18.63 9.48
CA ASN A 132 -4.82 -20.07 9.72
C ASN A 132 -3.39 -20.58 9.56
N LYS A 133 -2.68 -20.08 8.55
CA LYS A 133 -1.30 -20.50 8.28
C LYS A 133 -0.29 -20.02 9.32
N TYR A 134 -0.43 -18.80 9.83
CA TYR A 134 0.61 -18.18 10.67
C TYR A 134 0.18 -17.90 12.12
N SER A 135 -1.09 -18.02 12.43
CA SER A 135 -1.65 -17.60 13.72
C SER A 135 -2.76 -18.53 14.23
N SER A 136 -2.78 -19.81 13.83
CA SER A 136 -3.84 -20.78 14.17
C SER A 136 -4.01 -20.99 15.65
N ASN A 137 -2.98 -20.78 16.45
CA ASN A 137 -3.00 -20.91 17.92
C ASN A 137 -3.05 -19.57 18.66
N LYS A 138 -3.42 -18.48 17.97
CA LYS A 138 -3.40 -17.12 18.49
C LYS A 138 -4.80 -16.50 18.44
N THR A 139 -5.06 -15.55 19.32
CA THR A 139 -6.29 -14.76 19.28
C THR A 139 -6.13 -13.62 18.27
N ILE A 140 -7.07 -13.53 17.33
CA ILE A 140 -7.10 -12.43 16.36
C ILE A 140 -8.31 -11.53 16.64
N ILE A 141 -8.03 -10.25 16.94
CA ILE A 141 -9.06 -9.21 17.11
C ILE A 141 -9.12 -8.43 15.80
N LYS A 142 -10.24 -8.50 15.11
CA LYS A 142 -10.44 -7.84 13.81
C LYS A 142 -11.29 -6.58 14.00
N VAL A 143 -10.82 -5.43 13.51
CA VAL A 143 -11.56 -4.16 13.46
C VAL A 143 -11.53 -3.63 12.03
N GLY A 144 -12.72 -3.46 11.45
CA GLY A 144 -12.92 -2.91 10.12
C GLY A 144 -13.20 -1.40 10.18
N SER A 145 -12.52 -0.58 9.36
CA SER A 145 -12.82 0.83 9.26
C SER A 145 -12.53 1.39 7.86
N THR A 146 -13.57 1.89 7.18
CA THR A 146 -13.44 2.75 6.00
C THR A 146 -13.25 4.21 6.39
N GLU A 147 -13.73 4.62 7.57
CA GLU A 147 -13.55 5.96 8.12
C GLU A 147 -12.06 6.33 8.25
N LEU A 148 -11.20 5.38 8.68
CA LEU A 148 -9.75 5.64 8.75
C LEU A 148 -9.12 5.89 7.37
N VAL A 149 -9.67 5.33 6.30
CA VAL A 149 -9.20 5.63 4.94
C VAL A 149 -9.49 7.09 4.62
N ALA A 150 -10.73 7.54 4.87
CA ALA A 150 -11.13 8.93 4.65
C ALA A 150 -10.31 9.92 5.49
N LEU A 151 -10.07 9.62 6.77
CA LEU A 151 -9.24 10.45 7.64
C LEU A 151 -7.79 10.55 7.15
N ALA A 152 -7.21 9.46 6.65
CA ALA A 152 -5.85 9.48 6.11
C ALA A 152 -5.75 10.30 4.80
N GLU A 153 -6.75 10.23 3.92
CA GLU A 153 -6.85 11.10 2.74
C GLU A 153 -6.98 12.56 3.18
N GLU A 154 -7.94 12.87 4.09
CA GLU A 154 -8.18 14.21 4.62
C GLU A 154 -6.91 14.83 5.21
N LYS A 155 -6.12 14.05 5.97
CA LYS A 155 -4.84 14.49 6.52
C LYS A 155 -3.90 15.02 5.45
N LEU A 156 -3.72 14.30 4.34
CA LEU A 156 -2.83 14.71 3.27
C LEU A 156 -3.41 15.84 2.42
N HIS A 157 -4.73 15.99 2.42
CA HIS A 157 -5.41 17.18 1.87
C HIS A 157 -5.40 18.38 2.83
N GLY A 158 -4.82 18.21 4.03
CA GLY A 158 -4.61 19.28 5.03
C GLY A 158 -5.77 19.50 5.97
N GLY A 159 -6.66 18.53 6.12
CA GLY A 159 -7.71 18.50 7.12
C GLY A 159 -7.22 18.07 8.49
N GLU A 160 -8.05 18.26 9.50
CA GLU A 160 -7.80 17.86 10.88
C GLU A 160 -8.30 16.44 11.14
N ILE A 161 -7.60 15.71 11.99
CA ILE A 161 -7.97 14.35 12.38
C ILE A 161 -8.54 14.37 13.80
N PRO A 162 -9.85 14.10 13.98
CA PRO A 162 -10.47 14.08 15.31
C PRO A 162 -9.97 12.89 16.12
N ASP A 163 -9.36 13.17 17.28
CA ASP A 163 -8.90 12.13 18.22
C ASP A 163 -10.03 11.21 18.68
N THR A 164 -11.24 11.74 18.80
CA THR A 164 -12.45 10.98 19.21
C THR A 164 -12.79 9.88 18.20
N SER A 165 -12.66 10.13 16.90
CA SER A 165 -12.87 9.13 15.83
C SER A 165 -11.83 8.03 15.92
N LEU A 166 -10.55 8.40 16.04
CA LEU A 166 -9.47 7.43 16.17
C LEU A 166 -9.63 6.57 17.41
N HIS A 167 -9.88 7.21 18.57
CA HIS A 167 -10.04 6.52 19.85
C HIS A 167 -11.17 5.49 19.78
N ARG A 168 -12.35 5.86 19.28
CA ARG A 168 -13.50 4.97 19.13
C ARG A 168 -13.16 3.73 18.29
N ILE A 169 -12.40 3.91 17.19
CA ILE A 169 -12.05 2.81 16.31
C ILE A 169 -11.06 1.84 16.96
N ILE A 170 -10.10 2.35 17.75
CA ILE A 170 -9.06 1.50 18.37
C ILE A 170 -9.44 0.97 19.75
N THR A 171 -10.53 1.43 20.35
CA THR A 171 -11.03 0.99 21.66
C THR A 171 -11.08 -0.54 21.81
N PRO A 172 -11.55 -1.34 20.83
CA PRO A 172 -11.55 -2.80 20.96
C PRO A 172 -10.16 -3.42 21.22
N PHE A 173 -9.10 -2.81 20.68
CA PHE A 173 -7.73 -3.27 20.94
C PHE A 173 -7.24 -2.87 22.32
N ILE A 174 -7.64 -1.69 22.81
CA ILE A 174 -7.30 -1.18 24.14
C ILE A 174 -7.98 -2.05 25.20
N ASP A 175 -9.28 -2.28 25.07
CA ASP A 175 -10.11 -3.07 26.01
C ASP A 175 -9.61 -4.52 26.10
N ALA A 176 -9.18 -5.09 24.99
CA ALA A 176 -8.59 -6.42 24.95
C ALA A 176 -7.12 -6.47 25.38
N ASN A 177 -6.53 -5.35 25.83
CA ASN A 177 -5.11 -5.23 26.16
C ASN A 177 -4.17 -5.77 25.05
N CYS A 178 -4.56 -5.57 23.79
CA CYS A 178 -3.81 -6.03 22.63
C CYS A 178 -2.52 -5.20 22.47
N LYS A 179 -1.36 -5.84 22.50
CA LYS A 179 -0.06 -5.15 22.42
C LYS A 179 0.46 -4.98 21.00
N HIS A 180 -0.04 -5.76 20.06
CA HIS A 180 0.44 -5.79 18.68
C HIS A 180 -0.74 -5.69 17.72
N VAL A 181 -0.81 -4.60 16.97
CA VAL A 181 -1.87 -4.36 15.99
C VAL A 181 -1.28 -4.20 14.60
N VAL A 182 -1.71 -5.06 13.68
CA VAL A 182 -1.35 -5.02 12.26
C VAL A 182 -2.22 -3.98 11.55
N LEU A 183 -1.56 -3.04 10.88
CA LEU A 183 -2.19 -2.07 10.00
C LEU A 183 -2.37 -2.71 8.62
N GLY A 184 -3.55 -3.27 8.38
CA GLY A 184 -3.92 -4.03 7.19
C GLY A 184 -4.48 -3.18 6.04
N CYS A 185 -4.25 -1.87 6.07
CA CYS A 185 -4.56 -0.94 4.99
C CYS A 185 -3.41 0.04 4.83
N THR A 186 -3.04 0.38 3.60
CA THR A 186 -1.92 1.28 3.29
C THR A 186 -2.12 2.72 3.76
N HIS A 187 -3.36 3.14 3.97
CA HIS A 187 -3.69 4.45 4.53
C HIS A 187 -3.35 4.56 6.02
N PHE A 188 -3.49 3.47 6.79
CA PHE A 188 -3.39 3.52 8.24
C PHE A 188 -1.99 3.87 8.77
N PRO A 189 -0.88 3.45 8.16
CA PRO A 189 0.45 3.92 8.54
C PRO A 189 0.64 5.44 8.44
N LEU A 190 -0.16 6.14 7.62
CA LEU A 190 -0.16 7.61 7.53
C LEU A 190 -0.70 8.28 8.81
N LEU A 191 -1.54 7.55 9.58
CA LEU A 191 -2.11 7.97 10.86
C LEU A 191 -1.34 7.41 12.06
N LYS A 192 -0.21 6.72 11.84
CA LYS A 192 0.54 6.06 12.92
C LYS A 192 0.99 7.01 14.04
N PRO A 193 1.40 8.26 13.79
CA PRO A 193 1.73 9.20 14.86
C PRO A 193 0.55 9.46 15.81
N GLU A 194 -0.64 9.69 15.28
CA GLU A 194 -1.87 9.94 16.03
C GLU A 194 -2.32 8.69 16.79
N LEU A 195 -2.31 7.53 16.13
CA LEU A 195 -2.61 6.24 16.76
C LEU A 195 -1.65 5.93 17.90
N GLN A 196 -0.37 6.22 17.73
CA GLN A 196 0.66 6.00 18.76
C GLN A 196 0.50 6.96 19.94
N ALA A 197 0.07 8.19 19.70
CA ALA A 197 -0.21 9.16 20.78
C ALA A 197 -1.40 8.71 21.64
N LEU A 198 -2.48 8.21 21.00
CA LEU A 198 -3.68 7.74 21.68
C LEU A 198 -3.50 6.39 22.38
N ALA A 199 -2.68 5.51 21.85
CA ALA A 199 -2.43 4.18 22.41
C ALA A 199 -0.92 3.86 22.45
N PRO A 200 -0.16 4.49 23.36
CA PRO A 200 1.32 4.40 23.40
C PRO A 200 1.81 2.98 23.70
N ASN A 201 0.99 2.14 24.33
CA ASN A 201 1.33 0.77 24.67
C ASN A 201 1.08 -0.24 23.54
N ILE A 202 0.50 0.20 22.42
CA ILE A 202 0.26 -0.64 21.25
C ILE A 202 1.44 -0.49 20.27
N HIS A 203 1.99 -1.63 19.85
CA HIS A 203 2.95 -1.68 18.77
C HIS A 203 2.21 -1.84 17.44
N TRP A 204 2.22 -0.77 16.63
CA TRP A 204 1.58 -0.70 15.32
C TRP A 204 2.50 -1.26 14.24
N ILE A 205 2.09 -2.35 13.61
CA ILE A 205 2.89 -3.13 12.64
C ILE A 205 2.36 -2.86 11.24
N ASP A 206 3.20 -2.32 10.36
CA ASP A 206 2.90 -2.13 8.93
C ASP A 206 3.73 -3.08 8.06
N SER A 207 3.34 -3.22 6.78
CA SER A 207 4.01 -4.09 5.81
C SER A 207 5.19 -3.43 5.10
N GLY A 208 5.42 -2.13 5.30
CA GLY A 208 6.28 -1.33 4.42
C GLY A 208 7.73 -1.82 4.32
N GLU A 209 8.38 -2.19 5.44
CA GLU A 209 9.76 -2.70 5.40
C GLU A 209 9.87 -4.06 4.69
N ALA A 210 8.90 -4.95 4.94
CA ALA A 210 8.87 -6.25 4.30
C ALA A 210 8.69 -6.12 2.78
N ILE A 211 7.85 -5.19 2.34
CA ILE A 211 7.64 -4.88 0.92
C ILE A 211 8.88 -4.25 0.30
N ALA A 212 9.52 -3.28 0.96
CA ALA A 212 10.75 -2.67 0.46
C ALA A 212 11.87 -3.71 0.24
N ASN A 213 12.07 -4.60 1.21
CA ASN A 213 13.03 -5.72 1.10
C ASN A 213 12.64 -6.68 -0.04
N ARG A 214 11.35 -6.96 -0.22
CA ARG A 214 10.87 -7.83 -1.30
C ARG A 214 11.12 -7.21 -2.66
N VAL A 215 10.88 -5.92 -2.83
CA VAL A 215 11.14 -5.16 -4.08
C VAL A 215 12.64 -5.20 -4.41
N GLN A 216 13.53 -4.91 -3.44
CA GLN A 216 14.97 -5.00 -3.66
C GLN A 216 15.41 -6.40 -4.11
N HIS A 217 14.91 -7.43 -3.42
CA HIS A 217 15.22 -8.82 -3.75
C HIS A 217 14.76 -9.19 -5.18
N ARG A 218 13.54 -8.77 -5.58
CA ARG A 218 12.99 -9.08 -6.89
C ARG A 218 13.70 -8.35 -8.03
N LEU A 219 14.20 -7.14 -7.77
CA LEU A 219 15.03 -6.39 -8.70
C LEU A 219 16.49 -6.91 -8.79
N GLY A 220 16.85 -7.91 -7.97
CA GLY A 220 18.23 -8.41 -7.91
C GLY A 220 19.22 -7.43 -7.28
N LEU A 221 18.74 -6.45 -6.51
CA LEU A 221 19.54 -5.38 -5.89
C LEU A 221 19.89 -5.67 -4.42
N SER A 222 19.76 -6.92 -3.97
CA SER A 222 20.31 -7.35 -2.68
C SER A 222 21.83 -7.20 -2.69
N ALA A 223 22.45 -6.93 -1.55
CA ALA A 223 23.85 -6.52 -1.40
C ALA A 223 24.94 -7.35 -2.12
N ASN A 224 24.57 -8.47 -2.80
CA ASN A 224 25.48 -9.42 -3.46
C ASN A 224 25.12 -9.76 -4.92
N SER A 225 24.20 -9.05 -5.59
CA SER A 225 23.80 -9.40 -6.96
C SER A 225 24.12 -8.30 -7.96
N GLY A 226 24.90 -8.67 -8.99
CA GLY A 226 25.23 -7.78 -10.11
C GLY A 226 24.00 -7.42 -10.96
N SER A 227 24.07 -6.28 -11.64
CA SER A 227 23.02 -5.50 -12.28
C SER A 227 22.49 -6.01 -13.64
N ASP A 228 22.49 -7.31 -13.92
CA ASP A 228 22.32 -7.82 -15.33
C ASP A 228 20.88 -7.97 -15.85
N LYS A 229 19.84 -7.49 -15.16
CA LYS A 229 18.44 -7.77 -15.54
C LYS A 229 17.57 -6.56 -15.87
N MET A 230 18.16 -5.40 -16.16
CA MET A 230 17.34 -4.20 -16.42
C MET A 230 17.03 -4.01 -17.89
N LYS A 231 15.75 -3.71 -18.19
CA LYS A 231 15.27 -3.41 -19.55
C LYS A 231 15.85 -2.09 -20.09
N PRO A 232 16.06 -1.95 -21.43
CA PRO A 232 16.46 -0.65 -22.02
C PRO A 232 15.47 0.46 -21.66
N GLN A 233 15.99 1.65 -21.29
CA GLN A 233 15.13 2.75 -20.81
C GLN A 233 14.72 3.69 -21.96
N PRO A 234 13.45 4.17 -21.95
CA PRO A 234 13.10 5.42 -22.63
C PRO A 234 13.66 6.62 -21.84
N GLU A 235 13.97 7.73 -22.54
CA GLU A 235 14.65 8.94 -22.01
C GLU A 235 13.91 9.75 -20.93
N THR A 236 12.84 9.22 -20.32
CA THR A 236 12.07 9.94 -19.28
C THR A 236 12.68 9.71 -17.89
N THR A 237 13.65 10.53 -17.54
CA THR A 237 14.20 10.61 -16.20
C THR A 237 13.26 11.39 -15.28
N GLY A 238 12.77 10.78 -14.20
CA GLY A 238 12.01 11.47 -13.15
C GLY A 238 10.88 10.64 -12.58
N SER A 239 10.56 10.91 -11.31
CA SER A 239 9.41 10.29 -10.64
C SER A 239 8.11 11.03 -10.97
N ASN A 240 7.06 10.31 -11.33
CA ASN A 240 5.78 10.86 -11.76
C ASN A 240 4.65 10.35 -10.87
N PHE A 241 3.73 11.23 -10.52
CA PHE A 241 2.49 10.90 -9.83
C PHE A 241 1.30 11.11 -10.77
N TYR A 242 0.44 10.11 -10.86
CA TYR A 242 -0.77 10.13 -11.65
C TYR A 242 -1.98 9.92 -10.73
N SER A 243 -3.04 10.69 -10.93
CA SER A 243 -4.33 10.50 -10.27
C SER A 243 -5.44 10.36 -11.30
N SER A 244 -6.35 9.43 -11.10
CA SER A 244 -7.55 9.30 -11.96
C SER A 244 -8.54 10.43 -11.75
N ALA A 245 -8.48 11.16 -10.62
CA ALA A 245 -9.32 12.32 -10.31
C ALA A 245 -8.46 13.55 -10.04
N GLU A 246 -9.13 14.68 -9.82
CA GLU A 246 -8.49 15.91 -9.40
C GLU A 246 -7.93 15.78 -7.97
N ILE A 247 -6.81 16.45 -7.71
CA ILE A 247 -6.18 16.51 -6.39
C ILE A 247 -6.02 17.96 -5.94
N THR A 248 -6.08 18.20 -4.64
CA THR A 248 -5.92 19.55 -4.07
C THR A 248 -4.50 20.08 -4.23
N ASP A 249 -4.33 21.40 -4.20
CA ASP A 249 -3.02 22.07 -4.23
C ASP A 249 -2.13 21.63 -3.05
N LYS A 250 -2.73 21.39 -1.87
CA LYS A 250 -2.01 20.89 -0.69
C LYS A 250 -1.43 19.51 -0.96
N LEU A 251 -2.24 18.55 -1.46
CA LEU A 251 -1.75 17.22 -1.81
C LEU A 251 -0.71 17.29 -2.93
N GLN A 252 -0.91 18.14 -3.96
CA GLN A 252 0.06 18.33 -5.01
C GLN A 252 1.41 18.84 -4.48
N THR A 253 1.36 19.80 -3.54
CA THR A 253 2.56 20.35 -2.88
C THR A 253 3.27 19.27 -2.07
N TYR A 254 2.53 18.48 -1.30
CA TYR A 254 3.07 17.35 -0.54
C TYR A 254 3.76 16.33 -1.47
N ILE A 255 3.09 15.91 -2.56
CA ILE A 255 3.61 14.95 -3.53
C ILE A 255 4.92 15.45 -4.17
N LYS A 256 5.00 16.73 -4.56
CA LYS A 256 6.23 17.33 -5.07
C LYS A 256 7.34 17.34 -4.00
N GLY A 257 6.98 17.65 -2.74
CA GLY A 257 7.91 17.67 -1.61
C GLY A 257 8.57 16.33 -1.29
N ILE A 258 7.89 15.22 -1.58
CA ILE A 258 8.42 13.86 -1.36
C ILE A 258 9.16 13.29 -2.58
N GLY A 259 9.33 14.08 -3.66
CA GLY A 259 10.24 13.76 -4.76
C GLY A 259 9.60 13.39 -6.09
N PHE A 260 8.29 13.59 -6.29
CA PHE A 260 7.67 13.48 -7.61
C PHE A 260 7.83 14.78 -8.38
N THR A 261 8.42 14.70 -9.58
CA THR A 261 8.73 15.87 -10.41
C THR A 261 7.55 16.29 -11.28
N LYS A 262 6.70 15.34 -11.66
CA LYS A 262 5.48 15.58 -12.45
C LYS A 262 4.27 15.02 -11.72
N VAL A 263 3.20 15.80 -11.68
CA VAL A 263 1.90 15.42 -11.11
C VAL A 263 0.84 15.64 -12.18
N LYS A 264 0.06 14.61 -12.48
CA LYS A 264 -1.01 14.64 -13.47
C LYS A 264 -2.31 14.18 -12.84
N SER A 265 -3.30 15.08 -12.81
CA SER A 265 -4.69 14.77 -12.42
C SER A 265 -5.51 14.33 -13.64
N HIS A 266 -6.64 13.68 -13.39
CA HIS A 266 -7.54 13.14 -14.43
C HIS A 266 -6.83 12.25 -15.45
N TYR A 267 -5.74 11.58 -15.02
CA TYR A 267 -5.01 10.67 -15.88
C TYR A 267 -5.69 9.30 -15.87
N LEU A 268 -6.41 9.04 -16.94
CA LEU A 268 -6.91 7.70 -17.26
C LEU A 268 -6.04 7.17 -18.40
N PRO A 269 -5.26 6.11 -18.19
CA PRO A 269 -4.60 5.43 -19.31
C PRO A 269 -5.70 4.99 -20.27
N CYS A 270 -5.62 5.30 -21.56
CA CYS A 270 -6.68 5.24 -22.59
C CYS A 270 -7.70 4.13 -22.35
N ILE A 271 -8.80 4.47 -21.71
CA ILE A 271 -9.88 3.54 -21.35
C ILE A 271 -10.90 3.53 -22.46
#